data_baa963e7dee35c251984183cf7216a85
#
_entry.id   baa963e7dee35c251984183cf7216a85
#
_cell.length_a   1.000
_cell.length_b   1.000
_cell.length_c   1.000
_cell.angle_alpha   90.00
_cell.angle_beta   90.00
_cell.angle_gamma   90.00
#
_symmetry.space_group_name_H-M   'P 1'
#
loop_
_entity.id
_entity.type
_entity.pdbx_description
1 polymer ?
#
loop_
_entity_poly.entity_id
_entity_poly.type
_entity_poly.pdbx_seq_one_letter_code
_entity_poly.pdbx_strand_id
1 'polypeptide(L)'
;MKKLLIKNGTIIDVENGVTFLGTIEVEGHKIKRVISQSEVLPEGIETIDVKGKYIIPGLIDMHCHINERFAPHFVASGVTTIRNTAGNVNLLSKLINQPADAPIPRIYASDRMIDGTPGQWGPTSFGALVTDD
;
A
#
# COMPACT_ATOMS: atom_id res chain seq x y z
N MET A 1 -17.40 -2.69 14.32
CA MET A 1 -16.35 -2.18 13.39
C MET A 1 -16.91 -1.01 12.60
N LYS A 2 -16.11 0.00 12.31
CA LYS A 2 -16.53 1.14 11.49
C LYS A 2 -16.86 0.66 10.08
N LYS A 3 -18.00 1.14 9.53
CA LYS A 3 -18.42 0.86 8.17
C LYS A 3 -18.34 2.13 7.34
N LEU A 4 -18.02 1.97 6.06
CA LEU A 4 -17.90 3.08 5.11
C LEU A 4 -18.41 2.63 3.75
N LEU A 5 -19.15 3.50 3.06
CA LEU A 5 -19.52 3.36 1.66
C LEU A 5 -18.73 4.36 0.81
N ILE A 6 -18.08 3.88 -0.23
CA ILE A 6 -17.49 4.73 -1.27
C ILE A 6 -18.39 4.58 -2.49
N LYS A 7 -19.21 5.59 -2.75
CA LYS A 7 -20.28 5.52 -3.76
C LYS A 7 -20.05 6.41 -4.96
N ASN A 8 -20.83 6.15 -6.00
CA ASN A 8 -20.86 6.90 -7.27
C ASN A 8 -19.50 6.90 -7.97
N GLY A 9 -18.76 5.80 -7.91
CA GLY A 9 -17.47 5.62 -8.55
C GLY A 9 -17.53 4.71 -9.77
N THR A 10 -16.63 4.95 -10.70
CA THR A 10 -16.32 4.01 -11.78
C THR A 10 -15.22 3.07 -11.29
N ILE A 11 -15.58 1.85 -10.96
CA ILE A 11 -14.67 0.85 -10.41
C ILE A 11 -13.93 0.17 -11.55
N ILE A 12 -12.60 0.12 -11.45
CA ILE A 12 -11.74 -0.65 -12.35
C ILE A 12 -11.37 -1.95 -11.65
N ASP A 13 -11.95 -3.04 -12.10
CA ASP A 13 -11.58 -4.38 -11.69
C ASP A 13 -10.36 -4.83 -12.51
N VAL A 14 -9.20 -4.70 -11.90
CA VAL A 14 -7.92 -5.00 -12.57
C VAL A 14 -7.70 -6.49 -12.77
N GLU A 15 -8.37 -7.34 -11.97
CA GLU A 15 -8.25 -8.79 -12.07
C GLU A 15 -9.01 -9.32 -13.29
N ASN A 16 -10.23 -8.81 -13.51
CA ASN A 16 -11.09 -9.23 -14.61
C ASN A 16 -10.99 -8.32 -15.85
N GLY A 17 -10.26 -7.19 -15.76
CA GLY A 17 -10.09 -6.24 -16.86
C GLY A 17 -11.37 -5.50 -17.24
N VAL A 18 -12.31 -5.35 -16.31
CA VAL A 18 -13.60 -4.70 -16.57
C VAL A 18 -13.74 -3.40 -15.75
N THR A 19 -14.62 -2.54 -16.25
CA THR A 19 -14.94 -1.27 -15.63
C THR A 19 -16.45 -1.12 -15.51
N PHE A 20 -16.93 -0.75 -14.32
CA PHE A 20 -18.36 -0.59 -14.07
C PHE A 20 -18.66 0.45 -12.99
N LEU A 21 -19.89 0.99 -13.02
CA LEU A 21 -20.36 1.89 -11.96
C LEU A 21 -20.78 1.10 -10.73
N GLY A 22 -20.33 1.55 -9.55
CA GLY A 22 -20.65 0.82 -8.34
C GLY A 22 -20.28 1.56 -7.06
N THR A 23 -20.47 0.86 -5.96
CA THR A 23 -20.16 1.30 -4.60
C THR A 23 -19.32 0.24 -3.92
N ILE A 24 -18.31 0.65 -3.18
CA ILE A 24 -17.50 -0.23 -2.34
C ILE A 24 -17.95 -0.10 -0.90
N GLU A 25 -18.36 -1.21 -0.28
CA GLU A 25 -18.62 -1.30 1.16
C GLU A 25 -17.34 -1.77 1.87
N VAL A 26 -16.86 -0.95 2.80
CA VAL A 26 -15.70 -1.26 3.63
C VAL A 26 -16.18 -1.52 5.05
N GLU A 27 -15.64 -2.55 5.69
CA GLU A 27 -15.88 -2.85 7.11
C GLU A 27 -14.54 -3.04 7.83
N GLY A 28 -14.22 -2.13 8.74
CA GLY A 28 -12.90 -2.05 9.35
C GLY A 28 -11.81 -1.73 8.31
N HIS A 29 -10.91 -2.69 8.07
CA HIS A 29 -9.79 -2.54 7.12
C HIS A 29 -9.95 -3.41 5.86
N LYS A 30 -11.16 -3.90 5.59
CA LYS A 30 -11.40 -4.81 4.47
C LYS A 30 -12.54 -4.32 3.59
N ILE A 31 -12.41 -4.52 2.29
CA ILE A 31 -13.53 -4.46 1.36
C ILE A 31 -14.43 -5.64 1.70
N LYS A 32 -15.67 -5.34 2.10
CA LYS A 32 -16.67 -6.34 2.43
C LYS A 32 -17.35 -6.87 1.18
N ARG A 33 -17.75 -5.95 0.30
CA ARG A 33 -18.32 -6.26 -1.01
C ARG A 33 -18.25 -5.08 -1.95
N VAL A 34 -18.39 -5.37 -3.20
CA VAL A 34 -18.60 -4.39 -4.26
C VAL A 34 -20.07 -4.51 -4.68
N ILE A 35 -20.78 -3.38 -4.68
CA ILE A 35 -22.22 -3.28 -4.90
C ILE A 35 -22.44 -2.67 -6.28
N SER A 36 -23.23 -3.31 -7.13
CA SER A 36 -23.59 -2.75 -8.42
C SER A 36 -24.49 -1.53 -8.27
N GLN A 37 -24.55 -0.67 -9.28
CA GLN A 37 -25.35 0.55 -9.23
C GLN A 37 -26.87 0.28 -9.07
N SER A 38 -27.34 -0.90 -9.45
CA SER A 38 -28.74 -1.29 -9.37
C SER A 38 -29.19 -1.78 -8.00
N GLU A 39 -28.25 -2.01 -7.07
CA GLU A 39 -28.57 -2.52 -5.74
C GLU A 39 -28.92 -1.40 -4.76
N VAL A 40 -29.81 -1.70 -3.82
CA VAL A 40 -30.15 -0.77 -2.74
C VAL A 40 -28.99 -0.70 -1.74
N LEU A 41 -28.53 0.52 -1.46
CA LEU A 41 -27.47 0.75 -0.50
C LEU A 41 -28.00 0.66 0.94
N PRO A 42 -27.23 0.13 1.88
CA PRO A 42 -27.59 0.12 3.29
C PRO A 42 -27.61 1.56 3.86
N GLU A 43 -28.63 1.85 4.66
CA GLU A 43 -28.78 3.15 5.30
C GLU A 43 -27.94 3.29 6.59
N GLY A 44 -27.71 4.54 7.03
CA GLY A 44 -27.05 4.82 8.31
C GLY A 44 -25.54 4.55 8.32
N ILE A 45 -24.92 4.31 7.17
CA ILE A 45 -23.46 4.11 7.03
C ILE A 45 -22.81 5.41 6.57
N GLU A 46 -21.65 5.74 7.17
CA GLU A 46 -20.81 6.83 6.69
C GLU A 46 -20.50 6.66 5.19
N THR A 47 -20.59 7.75 4.45
CA THR A 47 -20.52 7.67 2.98
C THR A 47 -19.55 8.72 2.43
N ILE A 48 -18.67 8.28 1.51
CA ILE A 48 -17.87 9.16 0.66
C ILE A 48 -18.44 9.09 -0.76
N ASP A 49 -18.88 10.22 -1.29
CA ASP A 49 -19.33 10.36 -2.67
C ASP A 49 -18.15 10.80 -3.54
N VAL A 50 -17.69 9.92 -4.42
CA VAL A 50 -16.54 10.20 -5.30
C VAL A 50 -16.94 10.88 -6.62
N LYS A 51 -18.24 11.17 -6.80
CA LYS A 51 -18.76 12.03 -7.90
C LYS A 51 -18.30 11.60 -9.29
N GLY A 52 -18.38 10.31 -9.57
CA GLY A 52 -18.01 9.75 -10.87
C GLY A 52 -16.51 9.56 -11.11
N LYS A 53 -15.67 9.78 -10.10
CA LYS A 53 -14.23 9.48 -10.23
C LYS A 53 -14.00 7.97 -10.36
N TYR A 54 -12.84 7.65 -10.93
CA TYR A 54 -12.39 6.26 -10.98
C TYR A 54 -11.93 5.79 -9.61
N ILE A 55 -12.25 4.55 -9.29
CA ILE A 55 -11.80 3.84 -8.10
C ILE A 55 -10.90 2.69 -8.57
N ILE A 56 -9.66 2.72 -8.13
CA ILE A 56 -8.65 1.69 -8.43
C ILE A 56 -8.12 1.11 -7.12
N PRO A 57 -7.56 -0.11 -7.12
CA PRO A 57 -6.74 -0.58 -6.02
C PRO A 57 -5.59 0.39 -5.73
N GLY A 58 -5.16 0.45 -4.47
CA GLY A 58 -3.97 1.22 -4.14
C GLY A 58 -2.75 0.73 -4.93
N LEU A 59 -1.91 1.65 -5.39
CA LEU A 59 -0.73 1.34 -6.15
C LEU A 59 0.29 0.57 -5.31
N ILE A 60 1.08 -0.27 -5.96
CA ILE A 60 2.14 -1.08 -5.34
C ILE A 60 3.47 -0.70 -5.98
N ASP A 61 4.41 -0.21 -5.18
CA ASP A 61 5.79 0.03 -5.61
C ASP A 61 6.68 -1.15 -5.19
N MET A 62 7.15 -1.91 -6.16
CA MET A 62 7.93 -3.13 -5.92
C MET A 62 9.43 -2.89 -5.79
N HIS A 63 9.91 -1.65 -5.95
CA HIS A 63 11.32 -1.32 -5.83
C HIS A 63 11.52 0.12 -5.36
N CYS A 64 11.61 0.31 -4.07
CA CYS A 64 11.87 1.62 -3.49
C CYS A 64 12.79 1.54 -2.27
N HIS A 65 13.21 2.70 -1.78
CA HIS A 65 13.96 2.86 -0.54
C HIS A 65 13.21 3.85 0.35
N ILE A 66 12.61 3.34 1.43
CA ILE A 66 11.77 4.14 2.32
C ILE A 66 12.52 4.56 3.58
N ASN A 67 12.15 5.72 4.10
CA ASN A 67 12.50 6.17 5.45
C ASN A 67 11.33 6.94 6.08
N GLU A 68 11.43 7.26 7.35
CA GLU A 68 10.35 7.94 8.10
C GLU A 68 9.91 9.26 7.45
N ARG A 69 10.84 10.01 6.87
CA ARG A 69 10.54 11.31 6.24
C ARG A 69 9.67 11.17 4.98
N PHE A 70 9.89 10.12 4.20
CA PHE A 70 9.21 9.94 2.90
C PHE A 70 7.98 9.05 3.01
N ALA A 71 7.83 8.27 4.07
CA ALA A 71 6.74 7.30 4.20
C ALA A 71 5.34 7.87 3.93
N PRO A 72 4.93 9.05 4.45
CA PRO A 72 3.61 9.61 4.16
C PRO A 72 3.40 10.02 2.71
N HIS A 73 4.48 10.35 1.98
CA HIS A 73 4.37 10.78 0.58
C HIS A 73 3.95 9.65 -0.37
N PHE A 74 4.28 8.40 -0.03
CA PHE A 74 3.81 7.24 -0.80
C PHE A 74 2.28 7.18 -0.80
N VAL A 75 1.66 7.24 0.38
CA VAL A 75 0.19 7.20 0.48
C VAL A 75 -0.45 8.44 -0.14
N ALA A 76 0.14 9.61 0.03
CA ALA A 76 -0.34 10.84 -0.61
C ALA A 76 -0.31 10.76 -2.15
N SER A 77 0.57 9.91 -2.71
CA SER A 77 0.66 9.63 -4.14
C SER A 77 -0.16 8.42 -4.59
N GLY A 78 -0.94 7.80 -3.70
CA GLY A 78 -1.76 6.62 -4.00
C GLY A 78 -1.03 5.28 -3.87
N VAL A 79 0.24 5.27 -3.45
CA VAL A 79 0.99 4.03 -3.22
C VAL A 79 0.72 3.52 -1.81
N THR A 80 0.00 2.41 -1.71
CA THR A 80 -0.47 1.84 -0.43
C THR A 80 0.34 0.64 0.04
N THR A 81 1.18 0.09 -0.84
CA THR A 81 2.05 -1.05 -0.53
C THR A 81 3.39 -0.85 -1.24
N ILE A 82 4.47 -1.16 -0.54
CA ILE A 82 5.81 -1.06 -1.11
C ILE A 82 6.65 -2.29 -0.79
N ARG A 83 7.64 -2.55 -1.64
CA ARG A 83 8.76 -3.42 -1.34
C ARG A 83 10.04 -2.59 -1.26
N ASN A 84 10.57 -2.44 -0.04
CA ASN A 84 11.86 -1.83 0.18
C ASN A 84 12.95 -2.85 -0.15
N THR A 85 13.74 -2.59 -1.19
CA THR A 85 14.63 -3.59 -1.80
C THR A 85 16.07 -3.55 -1.25
N ALA A 86 16.37 -2.58 -0.41
CA ALA A 86 17.63 -2.53 0.33
C ALA A 86 17.45 -1.71 1.60
N GLY A 87 18.15 -2.08 2.63
CA GLY A 87 18.09 -1.34 3.88
C GLY A 87 18.49 -2.19 5.06
N ASN A 88 18.08 -1.77 6.22
CA ASN A 88 18.27 -2.50 7.46
C ASN A 88 16.90 -2.62 8.13
N VAL A 89 16.37 -3.82 8.21
CA VAL A 89 15.02 -4.07 8.77
C VAL A 89 14.91 -3.61 10.22
N ASN A 90 16.01 -3.59 10.97
CA ASN A 90 16.00 -3.08 12.34
C ASN A 90 15.77 -1.55 12.37
N LEU A 91 16.36 -0.81 11.42
CA LEU A 91 16.12 0.63 11.28
C LEU A 91 14.70 0.93 10.76
N LEU A 92 14.15 0.04 9.92
CA LEU A 92 12.80 0.16 9.40
C LEU A 92 11.73 -0.36 10.36
N SER A 93 12.10 -1.00 11.45
CA SER A 93 11.17 -1.67 12.38
C SER A 93 10.05 -0.75 12.89
N LYS A 94 10.37 0.50 13.16
CA LYS A 94 9.38 1.51 13.58
C LYS A 94 8.31 1.77 12.53
N LEU A 95 8.70 1.81 11.25
CA LEU A 95 7.77 1.99 10.14
C LEU A 95 6.97 0.72 9.87
N ILE A 96 7.64 -0.43 9.89
CA ILE A 96 6.99 -1.74 9.60
C ILE A 96 5.92 -2.06 10.65
N ASN A 97 6.15 -1.70 11.92
CA ASN A 97 5.26 -1.99 13.04
C ASN A 97 4.26 -0.86 13.35
N GLN A 98 4.05 0.09 12.44
CA GLN A 98 3.04 1.13 12.64
C GLN A 98 1.61 0.53 12.66
N PRO A 99 0.68 1.19 13.35
CA PRO A 99 -0.73 0.82 13.30
C PRO A 99 -1.27 0.81 11.87
N ALA A 100 -2.29 -0.02 11.62
CA ALA A 100 -2.86 -0.18 10.29
C ALA A 100 -3.54 1.09 9.73
N ASP A 101 -3.85 2.07 10.58
CA ASP A 101 -4.41 3.37 10.23
C ASP A 101 -3.37 4.49 10.13
N ALA A 102 -2.08 4.18 10.32
CA ALA A 102 -1.02 5.14 10.10
C ALA A 102 -0.98 5.57 8.62
N PRO A 103 -0.71 6.86 8.34
CA PRO A 103 -0.70 7.39 6.97
C PRO A 103 0.61 7.02 6.23
N ILE A 104 0.95 5.74 6.24
CA ILE A 104 2.12 5.18 5.55
C ILE A 104 1.72 3.91 4.79
N PRO A 105 2.47 3.50 3.75
CA PRO A 105 2.18 2.28 3.02
C PRO A 105 2.47 1.04 3.87
N ARG A 106 1.86 -0.10 3.51
CA ARG A 106 2.31 -1.40 4.00
C ARG A 106 3.70 -1.68 3.44
N ILE A 107 4.63 -2.08 4.31
CA ILE A 107 6.03 -2.24 3.96
C ILE A 107 6.42 -3.72 3.99
N TYR A 108 6.88 -4.23 2.86
CA TYR A 108 7.64 -5.46 2.75
C TYR A 108 9.10 -5.07 2.56
N ALA A 109 10.00 -5.54 3.39
CA ALA A 109 11.40 -5.16 3.31
C ALA A 109 12.29 -6.39 3.11
N SER A 110 13.20 -6.31 2.16
CA SER A 110 14.43 -7.11 2.21
C SER A 110 15.39 -6.46 3.22
N ASP A 111 16.25 -7.25 3.81
CA ASP A 111 17.32 -6.72 4.66
C ASP A 111 18.41 -6.08 3.78
N ARG A 112 19.65 -6.15 4.19
CA ARG A 112 20.79 -5.55 3.53
C ARG A 112 21.01 -6.08 2.12
N MET A 113 21.58 -5.26 1.26
CA MET A 113 22.05 -5.70 -0.04
C MET A 113 23.19 -6.70 0.13
N ILE A 114 23.16 -7.78 -0.63
CA ILE A 114 24.30 -8.69 -0.77
C ILE A 114 25.22 -8.09 -1.82
N ASP A 115 26.48 -7.87 -1.46
CA ASP A 115 27.48 -7.24 -2.33
C ASP A 115 28.79 -8.04 -2.26
N GLY A 116 29.51 -8.11 -3.37
CA GLY A 116 30.84 -8.73 -3.42
C GLY A 116 31.92 -7.82 -2.82
N THR A 117 33.02 -8.41 -2.37
CA THR A 117 34.18 -7.64 -1.89
C THR A 117 34.95 -7.05 -3.09
N PRO A 118 35.32 -5.73 -3.06
CA PRO A 118 35.27 -4.77 -1.96
C PRO A 118 33.90 -4.09 -1.76
N GLY A 119 32.90 -4.40 -2.62
CA GLY A 119 31.55 -3.87 -2.56
C GLY A 119 31.43 -2.40 -2.97
N GLN A 120 30.37 -2.07 -3.69
CA GLN A 120 30.06 -0.70 -4.06
C GLN A 120 29.61 0.13 -2.86
N TRP A 121 28.91 -0.50 -1.91
CA TRP A 121 28.34 0.15 -0.74
C TRP A 121 29.16 -0.08 0.53
N GLY A 122 30.27 -0.84 0.43
CA GLY A 122 31.19 -1.09 1.52
C GLY A 122 30.56 -1.77 2.75
N PRO A 123 31.29 -1.87 3.85
CA PRO A 123 30.77 -2.40 5.11
C PRO A 123 29.88 -1.36 5.80
N THR A 124 28.65 -1.21 5.32
CA THR A 124 27.65 -0.27 5.87
C THR A 124 26.49 -1.03 6.51
N SER A 125 25.61 -0.30 7.20
CA SER A 125 24.37 -0.87 7.73
C SER A 125 23.40 -1.34 6.63
N PHE A 126 23.64 -0.98 5.37
CA PHE A 126 22.81 -1.31 4.20
C PHE A 126 23.39 -2.45 3.36
N GLY A 127 24.68 -2.75 3.48
CA GLY A 127 25.36 -3.78 2.71
C GLY A 127 25.82 -4.96 3.58
N ALA A 128 25.69 -6.16 3.05
CA ALA A 128 26.32 -7.37 3.56
C ALA A 128 27.34 -7.83 2.51
N LEU A 129 28.63 -7.72 2.84
CA LEU A 129 29.69 -8.20 1.94
C LEU A 129 29.77 -9.71 2.02
N VAL A 130 29.92 -10.34 0.89
CA VAL A 130 30.24 -11.77 0.75
C VAL A 130 31.64 -11.92 0.14
N THR A 131 32.37 -12.91 0.60
CA THR A 131 33.68 -13.31 0.09
C THR A 131 33.57 -14.66 -0.58
N ASP A 132 34.49 -14.99 -1.46
CA ASP A 132 34.55 -16.25 -2.20
C ASP A 132 35.21 -17.39 -1.39
N ASP A 133 35.10 -17.38 -0.06
CA ASP A 133 35.70 -18.40 0.80
C ASP A 133 34.86 -19.68 0.85
#